data_fa518e79d7e25fbfe28af0fbcc425924
#
_entry.id   fa518e79d7e25fbfe28af0fbcc425924
#
_cell.length_a   1.000
_cell.length_b   1.000
_cell.length_c   1.000
_cell.angle_alpha   90.00
_cell.angle_beta   90.00
_cell.angle_gamma   90.00
#
_symmetry.space_group_name_H-M   'P 1'
#
loop_
_entity.id
_entity.type
_entity.pdbx_description
1 polymer ?
#
loop_
_entity_poly.entity_id
_entity_poly.type
_entity_poly.pdbx_seq_one_letter_code
_entity_poly.pdbx_strand_id
1 'polypeptide(L)'
;MIQDRIRREFNRWAESGHGWGLEKRHWETTRQLIDFMNVEEHHNVMDLGCGIGWATRVLAQKAARGIVLGIDLSDRMILQAKREYRNPHNASFLVADASGIPCPDRLFDSLLSVESIYYYPGLDLAFHEVHRVLKPGGKAFFLISYYRENPYGHEWAKHIDIPVHLLGAEDYVSILKRSGFKTASHRRVVDSTPLPEDWTATHWFPSREDHLRFRAEGSLVVTGEK
;
A
#
# COMPACT_ATOMS: atom_id res chain seq x y z
N MET A 1 -9.58 18.69 -10.25
CA MET A 1 -9.61 18.42 -8.78
C MET A 1 -8.31 17.74 -8.36
N ILE A 2 -8.02 17.61 -7.05
CA ILE A 2 -6.76 17.01 -6.57
C ILE A 2 -6.62 15.54 -6.97
N GLN A 3 -7.70 14.76 -6.92
CA GLN A 3 -7.74 13.38 -7.40
C GLN A 3 -7.30 13.24 -8.86
N ASP A 4 -7.67 14.17 -9.72
CA ASP A 4 -7.24 14.14 -11.13
C ASP A 4 -5.74 14.39 -11.31
N ARG A 5 -5.13 15.20 -10.43
CA ARG A 5 -3.67 15.38 -10.43
C ARG A 5 -2.99 14.08 -10.01
N ILE A 6 -3.45 13.46 -8.93
CA ILE A 6 -2.92 12.19 -8.44
C ILE A 6 -3.07 11.10 -9.50
N ARG A 7 -4.26 10.96 -10.10
CA ARG A 7 -4.50 9.99 -11.17
C ARG A 7 -3.56 10.21 -12.36
N ARG A 8 -3.38 11.45 -12.82
CA ARG A 8 -2.46 11.75 -13.93
C ARG A 8 -1.00 11.44 -13.59
N GLU A 9 -0.59 11.68 -12.35
CA GLU A 9 0.76 11.35 -11.90
C GLU A 9 1.00 9.84 -11.94
N PHE A 10 0.11 9.03 -11.38
CA PHE A 10 0.24 7.58 -11.42
C PHE A 10 0.02 6.99 -12.81
N ASN A 11 -0.76 7.64 -13.68
CA ASN A 11 -0.82 7.26 -15.10
C ASN A 11 0.55 7.45 -15.77
N ARG A 12 1.24 8.57 -15.52
CA ARG A 12 2.61 8.79 -16.02
C ARG A 12 3.59 7.75 -15.49
N TRP A 13 3.48 7.38 -14.21
CA TRP A 13 4.31 6.33 -13.61
C TRP A 13 4.08 4.97 -14.27
N ALA A 14 2.85 4.62 -14.55
CA ALA A 14 2.53 3.41 -15.29
C ALA A 14 3.17 3.42 -16.68
N GLU A 15 3.00 4.51 -17.44
CA GLU A 15 3.49 4.65 -18.80
C GLU A 15 5.03 4.70 -18.90
N SER A 16 5.70 5.26 -17.89
CA SER A 16 7.19 5.33 -17.81
C SER A 16 7.86 4.07 -17.27
N GLY A 17 7.07 3.08 -16.86
CA GLY A 17 7.60 1.83 -16.30
C GLY A 17 8.02 1.91 -14.83
N HIS A 18 7.77 3.01 -14.13
CA HIS A 18 8.06 3.14 -12.68
C HIS A 18 7.36 2.07 -11.83
N GLY A 19 6.18 1.61 -12.25
CA GLY A 19 5.43 0.55 -11.57
C GLY A 19 6.22 -0.75 -11.36
N TRP A 20 7.07 -1.12 -12.32
CA TRP A 20 7.87 -2.34 -12.25
C TRP A 20 8.97 -2.32 -11.19
N GLY A 21 9.50 -1.15 -10.89
CA GLY A 21 10.52 -1.00 -9.85
C GLY A 21 9.96 -1.07 -8.42
N LEU A 22 8.65 -0.86 -8.25
CA LEU A 22 8.01 -0.83 -6.93
C LEU A 22 8.01 -2.20 -6.26
N GLU A 23 7.69 -3.27 -6.98
CA GLU A 23 7.75 -4.64 -6.46
C GLU A 23 9.13 -4.93 -5.87
N LYS A 24 10.20 -4.77 -6.64
CA LYS A 24 11.57 -5.05 -6.19
C LYS A 24 11.95 -4.23 -4.94
N ARG A 25 11.51 -2.98 -4.89
CA ARG A 25 11.88 -2.04 -3.82
C ARG A 25 11.19 -2.35 -2.48
N HIS A 26 9.94 -2.80 -2.55
CA HIS A 26 9.09 -3.01 -1.37
C HIS A 26 8.84 -4.49 -1.06
N TRP A 27 9.41 -5.41 -1.87
CA TRP A 27 9.14 -6.84 -1.76
C TRP A 27 9.38 -7.39 -0.36
N GLU A 28 10.57 -7.13 0.21
CA GLU A 28 10.96 -7.78 1.47
C GLU A 28 10.07 -7.36 2.64
N THR A 29 9.80 -6.07 2.77
CA THR A 29 8.90 -5.56 3.83
C THR A 29 7.45 -5.95 3.60
N THR A 30 6.98 -5.98 2.35
CA THR A 30 5.63 -6.40 2.03
C THR A 30 5.43 -7.90 2.25
N ARG A 31 6.41 -8.74 1.87
CA ARG A 31 6.37 -10.18 2.11
C ARG A 31 6.23 -10.49 3.61
N GLN A 32 7.06 -9.86 4.45
CA GLN A 32 6.95 -9.99 5.91
C GLN A 32 5.58 -9.56 6.43
N LEU A 33 5.00 -8.49 5.88
CA LEU A 33 3.66 -8.05 6.25
C LEU A 33 2.59 -9.06 5.80
N ILE A 34 2.64 -9.54 4.56
CA ILE A 34 1.68 -10.54 4.04
C ILE A 34 1.75 -11.83 4.87
N ASP A 35 2.93 -12.26 5.29
CA ASP A 35 3.07 -13.43 6.17
C ASP A 35 2.45 -13.17 7.55
N PHE A 36 2.63 -11.96 8.09
CA PHE A 36 1.99 -11.56 9.35
C PHE A 36 0.45 -11.41 9.23
N MET A 37 -0.08 -11.04 8.08
CA MET A 37 -1.53 -10.91 7.87
C MET A 37 -2.28 -12.23 8.10
N ASN A 38 -1.58 -13.36 8.03
CA ASN A 38 -2.15 -14.70 8.19
C ASN A 38 -3.38 -14.92 7.29
N VAL A 39 -3.21 -14.59 6.00
CA VAL A 39 -4.28 -14.75 4.99
C VAL A 39 -4.56 -16.23 4.80
N GLU A 40 -5.81 -16.64 5.05
CA GLU A 40 -6.27 -18.01 4.85
C GLU A 40 -6.84 -18.21 3.43
N GLU A 41 -6.86 -19.45 2.95
CA GLU A 41 -7.23 -19.77 1.56
C GLU A 41 -8.64 -19.32 1.15
N HIS A 42 -9.56 -19.20 2.11
CA HIS A 42 -10.95 -18.79 1.89
C HIS A 42 -11.24 -17.31 2.17
N HIS A 43 -10.22 -16.55 2.59
CA HIS A 43 -10.39 -15.13 2.88
C HIS A 43 -10.70 -14.31 1.62
N ASN A 44 -11.61 -13.37 1.74
CA ASN A 44 -11.77 -12.28 0.79
C ASN A 44 -10.81 -11.15 1.16
N VAL A 45 -9.95 -10.75 0.24
CA VAL A 45 -8.87 -9.77 0.52
C VAL A 45 -8.93 -8.62 -0.47
N MET A 46 -8.74 -7.39 0.02
CA MET A 46 -8.57 -6.22 -0.81
C MET A 46 -7.11 -5.77 -0.81
N ASP A 47 -6.61 -5.36 -1.98
CA ASP A 47 -5.35 -4.64 -2.16
C ASP A 47 -5.68 -3.21 -2.59
N LEU A 48 -5.53 -2.25 -1.66
CA LEU A 48 -5.93 -0.85 -1.83
C LEU A 48 -4.75 0.00 -2.29
N GLY A 49 -4.86 0.60 -3.47
CA GLY A 49 -3.74 1.25 -4.16
C GLY A 49 -2.81 0.20 -4.78
N CYS A 50 -3.39 -0.79 -5.45
CA CYS A 50 -2.67 -1.99 -5.90
C CYS A 50 -1.64 -1.75 -7.01
N GLY A 51 -1.63 -0.55 -7.62
CA GLY A 51 -0.76 -0.24 -8.75
C GLY A 51 -0.89 -1.27 -9.87
N ILE A 52 0.23 -1.84 -10.32
CA ILE A 52 0.26 -2.89 -11.35
C ILE A 52 -0.08 -4.30 -10.82
N GLY A 53 -0.53 -4.44 -9.56
CA GLY A 53 -1.13 -5.65 -9.03
C GLY A 53 -0.17 -6.72 -8.53
N TRP A 54 1.11 -6.41 -8.29
CA TRP A 54 2.08 -7.40 -7.85
C TRP A 54 1.76 -7.99 -6.46
N ALA A 55 1.33 -7.16 -5.49
CA ALA A 55 0.90 -7.63 -4.17
C ALA A 55 -0.44 -8.37 -4.26
N THR A 56 -1.38 -7.89 -5.09
CA THR A 56 -2.64 -8.59 -5.38
C THR A 56 -2.41 -10.03 -5.84
N ARG A 57 -1.39 -10.27 -6.69
CA ARG A 57 -1.03 -11.61 -7.15
C ARG A 57 -0.59 -12.52 -6.00
N VAL A 58 0.23 -12.01 -5.08
CA VAL A 58 0.69 -12.78 -3.92
C VAL A 58 -0.47 -13.11 -2.99
N LEU A 59 -1.36 -12.13 -2.75
CA LEU A 59 -2.57 -12.34 -1.97
C LEU A 59 -3.50 -13.39 -2.62
N ALA A 60 -3.64 -13.38 -3.95
CA ALA A 60 -4.44 -14.35 -4.68
C ALA A 60 -3.92 -15.79 -4.57
N GLN A 61 -2.60 -15.96 -4.48
CA GLN A 61 -2.00 -17.27 -4.22
C GLN A 61 -2.29 -17.79 -2.81
N LYS A 62 -2.29 -16.89 -1.81
CA LYS A 62 -2.62 -17.27 -0.42
C LYS A 62 -4.12 -17.50 -0.24
N ALA A 63 -4.96 -16.61 -0.74
CA ALA A 63 -6.42 -16.71 -0.67
C ALA A 63 -7.00 -17.52 -1.85
N ALA A 64 -6.45 -18.69 -2.13
CA ALA A 64 -6.70 -19.45 -3.36
C ALA A 64 -8.17 -19.85 -3.59
N ARG A 65 -9.00 -19.86 -2.55
CA ARG A 65 -10.42 -20.18 -2.56
C ARG A 65 -11.33 -19.00 -2.24
N GLY A 66 -10.75 -17.85 -1.91
CA GLY A 66 -11.43 -16.59 -1.64
C GLY A 66 -11.44 -15.68 -2.87
N ILE A 67 -11.82 -14.43 -2.67
CA ILE A 67 -11.82 -13.37 -3.69
C ILE A 67 -10.72 -12.36 -3.32
N VAL A 68 -9.91 -11.98 -4.31
CA VAL A 68 -8.94 -10.89 -4.14
C VAL A 68 -9.28 -9.76 -5.11
N LEU A 69 -9.43 -8.54 -4.58
CA LEU A 69 -9.74 -7.36 -5.37
C LEU A 69 -8.63 -6.32 -5.21
N GLY A 70 -7.91 -6.04 -6.29
CA GLY A 70 -7.01 -4.88 -6.38
C GLY A 70 -7.78 -3.65 -6.87
N ILE A 71 -7.66 -2.54 -6.16
CA ILE A 71 -8.20 -1.25 -6.62
C ILE A 71 -7.11 -0.18 -6.66
N ASP A 72 -7.16 0.68 -7.67
CA ASP A 72 -6.26 1.82 -7.83
C ASP A 72 -7.01 2.97 -8.51
N LEU A 73 -6.60 4.21 -8.20
CA LEU A 73 -7.17 5.40 -8.84
C LEU A 73 -6.74 5.54 -10.30
N SER A 74 -5.55 5.01 -10.65
CA SER A 74 -4.96 5.08 -11.98
C SER A 74 -5.54 4.01 -12.90
N ASP A 75 -6.22 4.43 -13.95
CA ASP A 75 -6.72 3.52 -15.00
C ASP A 75 -5.58 2.85 -15.77
N ARG A 76 -4.41 3.51 -15.90
CA ARG A 76 -3.22 2.95 -16.55
C ARG A 76 -2.57 1.87 -15.71
N MET A 77 -2.47 2.05 -14.39
CA MET A 77 -2.01 1.00 -13.46
C MET A 77 -2.90 -0.23 -13.56
N ILE A 78 -4.22 -0.05 -13.47
CA ILE A 78 -5.19 -1.15 -13.58
C ILE A 78 -5.13 -1.85 -14.95
N LEU A 79 -4.93 -1.08 -16.03
CA LEU A 79 -4.77 -1.69 -17.35
C LEU A 79 -3.53 -2.58 -17.42
N GLN A 80 -2.41 -2.13 -16.83
CA GLN A 80 -1.19 -2.95 -16.73
C GLN A 80 -1.41 -4.18 -15.85
N ALA A 81 -2.00 -4.02 -14.66
CA ALA A 81 -2.33 -5.15 -13.78
C ALA A 81 -3.12 -6.25 -14.51
N LYS A 82 -4.16 -5.85 -15.27
CA LYS A 82 -4.97 -6.79 -16.06
C LYS A 82 -4.18 -7.47 -17.20
N ARG A 83 -3.19 -6.79 -17.78
CA ARG A 83 -2.34 -7.38 -18.84
C ARG A 83 -1.35 -8.38 -18.29
N GLU A 84 -0.76 -8.08 -17.13
CA GLU A 84 0.26 -8.91 -16.50
C GLU A 84 -0.32 -10.18 -15.86
N TYR A 85 -1.50 -10.05 -15.25
CA TYR A 85 -2.16 -11.15 -14.55
C TYR A 85 -3.39 -11.65 -15.33
N ARG A 86 -3.14 -12.12 -16.56
CA ARG A 86 -4.19 -12.72 -17.41
C ARG A 86 -4.74 -13.97 -16.73
N ASN A 87 -6.04 -13.93 -16.41
CA ASN A 87 -6.80 -15.00 -15.79
C ASN A 87 -6.33 -15.47 -14.40
N PRO A 88 -6.15 -14.59 -13.41
CA PRO A 88 -6.18 -15.05 -12.05
C PRO A 88 -7.59 -15.58 -11.76
N HIS A 89 -7.70 -16.83 -11.32
CA HIS A 89 -9.01 -17.46 -11.10
C HIS A 89 -9.85 -16.72 -10.04
N ASN A 90 -9.20 -16.03 -9.11
CA ASN A 90 -9.81 -15.43 -7.93
C ASN A 90 -9.42 -13.95 -7.69
N ALA A 91 -8.63 -13.35 -8.59
CA ALA A 91 -8.27 -11.93 -8.48
C ALA A 91 -8.89 -11.09 -9.59
N SER A 92 -9.30 -9.89 -9.25
CA SER A 92 -9.83 -8.89 -10.17
C SER A 92 -9.26 -7.51 -9.87
N PHE A 93 -9.33 -6.61 -10.86
CA PHE A 93 -8.78 -5.26 -10.76
C PHE A 93 -9.82 -4.22 -11.19
N LEU A 94 -9.96 -3.16 -10.40
CA LEU A 94 -10.96 -2.13 -10.61
C LEU A 94 -10.36 -0.73 -10.41
N VAL A 95 -10.71 0.20 -11.29
CA VAL A 95 -10.40 1.62 -11.10
C VAL A 95 -11.36 2.19 -10.07
N ALA A 96 -10.86 2.64 -8.93
CA ALA A 96 -11.69 3.23 -7.88
C ALA A 96 -10.90 4.20 -7.01
N ASP A 97 -11.62 5.17 -6.42
CA ASP A 97 -11.11 6.06 -5.38
C ASP A 97 -11.28 5.40 -4.01
N ALA A 98 -10.25 5.50 -3.16
CA ALA A 98 -10.30 4.97 -1.80
C ALA A 98 -11.37 5.63 -0.91
N SER A 99 -11.81 6.84 -1.24
CA SER A 99 -12.88 7.55 -0.55
C SER A 99 -14.30 7.15 -0.95
N GLY A 100 -14.43 6.19 -1.89
CA GLY A 100 -15.72 5.67 -2.37
C GLY A 100 -15.52 4.30 -3.01
N ILE A 101 -15.26 3.28 -2.18
CA ILE A 101 -14.98 1.91 -2.64
C ILE A 101 -16.29 1.26 -3.16
N PRO A 102 -16.39 0.89 -4.45
CA PRO A 102 -17.62 0.38 -5.04
C PRO A 102 -17.82 -1.11 -4.71
N CYS A 103 -17.80 -1.43 -3.42
CA CYS A 103 -18.03 -2.77 -2.88
C CYS A 103 -19.09 -2.75 -1.78
N PRO A 104 -19.81 -3.85 -1.58
CA PRO A 104 -20.72 -4.02 -0.45
C PRO A 104 -20.01 -3.87 0.90
N ASP A 105 -20.77 -3.51 1.94
CA ASP A 105 -20.32 -3.54 3.31
C ASP A 105 -19.91 -4.96 3.72
N ARG A 106 -18.92 -5.07 4.60
CA ARG A 106 -18.56 -6.33 5.27
C ARG A 106 -18.23 -7.47 4.31
N LEU A 107 -17.53 -7.17 3.22
CA LEU A 107 -17.15 -8.15 2.20
C LEU A 107 -15.79 -8.82 2.49
N PHE A 108 -14.82 -8.05 3.03
CA PHE A 108 -13.44 -8.49 3.11
C PHE A 108 -13.04 -8.91 4.53
N ASP A 109 -12.29 -10.01 4.61
CA ASP A 109 -11.67 -10.50 5.86
C ASP A 109 -10.43 -9.67 6.21
N SER A 110 -9.68 -9.25 5.18
CA SER A 110 -8.52 -8.39 5.35
C SER A 110 -8.32 -7.43 4.18
N LEU A 111 -7.58 -6.36 4.45
CA LEU A 111 -7.18 -5.35 3.48
C LEU A 111 -5.69 -5.05 3.65
N LEU A 112 -4.97 -5.02 2.52
CA LEU A 112 -3.59 -4.55 2.42
C LEU A 112 -3.55 -3.23 1.67
N SER A 113 -2.66 -2.32 2.07
CA SER A 113 -2.26 -1.16 1.26
C SER A 113 -0.76 -0.94 1.42
N VAL A 114 -0.04 -0.88 0.32
CA VAL A 114 1.42 -0.71 0.29
C VAL A 114 1.77 0.60 -0.39
N GLU A 115 2.49 1.48 0.33
CA GLU A 115 3.03 2.75 -0.17
C GLU A 115 2.00 3.63 -0.88
N SER A 116 0.78 3.70 -0.36
CA SER A 116 -0.35 4.31 -1.07
C SER A 116 -1.09 5.37 -0.25
N ILE A 117 -1.36 5.14 1.04
CA ILE A 117 -2.30 5.95 1.81
C ILE A 117 -1.89 7.42 2.01
N TYR A 118 -0.62 7.73 1.98
CA TYR A 118 -0.14 9.10 2.12
C TYR A 118 -0.42 9.99 0.89
N TYR A 119 -0.93 9.41 -0.20
CA TYR A 119 -1.44 10.15 -1.37
C TYR A 119 -2.92 10.51 -1.29
N TYR A 120 -3.68 9.95 -0.33
CA TYR A 120 -5.13 10.10 -0.33
C TYR A 120 -5.55 11.47 0.22
N PRO A 121 -6.20 12.34 -0.58
CA PRO A 121 -6.55 13.68 -0.13
C PRO A 121 -7.53 13.69 1.06
N GLY A 122 -8.42 12.72 1.08
CA GLY A 122 -9.43 12.53 2.13
C GLY A 122 -9.15 11.28 2.95
N LEU A 123 -8.07 11.27 3.73
CA LEU A 123 -7.61 10.09 4.47
C LEU A 123 -8.66 9.56 5.45
N ASP A 124 -9.39 10.43 6.15
CA ASP A 124 -10.49 10.02 7.04
C ASP A 124 -11.61 9.32 6.26
N LEU A 125 -12.00 9.84 5.09
CA LEU A 125 -13.01 9.20 4.23
C LEU A 125 -12.53 7.83 3.73
N ALA A 126 -11.28 7.74 3.30
CA ALA A 126 -10.71 6.48 2.86
C ALA A 126 -10.72 5.42 3.97
N PHE A 127 -10.36 5.80 5.21
CA PHE A 127 -10.36 4.87 6.33
C PHE A 127 -11.78 4.49 6.79
N HIS A 128 -12.77 5.39 6.66
CA HIS A 128 -14.19 5.02 6.84
C HIS A 128 -14.65 3.99 5.81
N GLU A 129 -14.29 4.15 4.54
CA GLU A 129 -14.62 3.19 3.50
C GLU A 129 -13.92 1.84 3.73
N VAL A 130 -12.63 1.85 4.13
CA VAL A 130 -11.92 0.64 4.54
C VAL A 130 -12.65 -0.06 5.69
N HIS A 131 -13.04 0.69 6.72
CA HIS A 131 -13.81 0.14 7.82
C HIS A 131 -15.16 -0.41 7.35
N ARG A 132 -15.88 0.30 6.45
CA ARG A 132 -17.18 -0.14 5.93
C ARG A 132 -17.09 -1.50 5.24
N VAL A 133 -16.12 -1.67 4.33
CA VAL A 133 -16.00 -2.88 3.52
C VAL A 133 -15.43 -4.09 4.24
N LEU A 134 -14.76 -3.89 5.40
CA LEU A 134 -14.28 -4.99 6.23
C LEU A 134 -15.43 -5.68 6.96
N LYS A 135 -15.33 -7.00 7.12
CA LYS A 135 -16.20 -7.78 8.01
C LYS A 135 -15.97 -7.40 9.48
N PRO A 136 -16.93 -7.67 10.39
CA PRO A 136 -16.64 -7.61 11.83
C PRO A 136 -15.45 -8.51 12.18
N GLY A 137 -14.46 -7.98 12.92
CA GLY A 137 -13.19 -8.66 13.20
C GLY A 137 -12.19 -8.66 12.05
N GLY A 138 -12.57 -8.12 10.88
CA GLY A 138 -11.66 -7.96 9.74
C GLY A 138 -10.58 -6.91 10.00
N LYS A 139 -9.42 -7.06 9.36
CA LYS A 139 -8.23 -6.25 9.63
C LYS A 139 -7.74 -5.52 8.39
N ALA A 140 -7.33 -4.26 8.59
CA ALA A 140 -6.61 -3.48 7.60
C ALA A 140 -5.13 -3.35 7.97
N PHE A 141 -4.26 -3.44 6.97
CA PHE A 141 -2.81 -3.36 7.10
C PHE A 141 -2.26 -2.35 6.10
N PHE A 142 -1.54 -1.36 6.60
CA PHE A 142 -0.96 -0.28 5.80
C PHE A 142 0.55 -0.29 5.98
N LEU A 143 1.29 -0.49 4.90
CA LEU A 143 2.76 -0.43 4.87
C LEU A 143 3.21 0.89 4.27
N ILE A 144 4.04 1.63 4.99
CA ILE A 144 4.43 3.00 4.67
C ILE A 144 5.92 3.20 4.94
N SER A 145 6.68 3.63 3.95
CA SER A 145 8.09 4.02 4.13
C SER A 145 8.26 5.54 4.29
N TYR A 146 7.27 6.33 3.84
CA TYR A 146 7.24 7.77 3.98
C TYR A 146 6.39 8.17 5.20
N TYR A 147 7.05 8.35 6.34
CA TYR A 147 6.39 8.74 7.60
C TYR A 147 7.36 9.60 8.45
N ARG A 148 6.81 10.36 9.41
CA ARG A 148 7.54 11.42 10.13
C ARG A 148 8.80 10.92 10.85
N GLU A 149 8.75 9.75 11.46
CA GLU A 149 9.84 9.20 12.27
C GLU A 149 10.96 8.57 11.43
N ASN A 150 10.82 8.48 10.07
CA ASN A 150 11.90 8.09 9.18
C ASN A 150 12.36 9.26 8.29
N PRO A 151 13.19 10.17 8.80
CA PRO A 151 13.60 11.37 8.06
C PRO A 151 14.40 11.06 6.79
N TYR A 152 15.04 9.89 6.73
CA TYR A 152 15.82 9.46 5.55
C TYR A 152 14.94 9.16 4.32
N GLY A 153 13.63 8.99 4.50
CA GLY A 153 12.66 8.84 3.42
C GLY A 153 12.07 10.16 2.91
N HIS A 154 12.32 11.30 3.59
CA HIS A 154 11.62 12.55 3.28
C HIS A 154 12.07 13.23 1.98
N GLU A 155 13.28 12.95 1.52
CA GLU A 155 13.81 13.51 0.27
C GLU A 155 12.93 13.17 -0.92
N TRP A 156 12.35 11.98 -0.93
CA TRP A 156 11.46 11.50 -1.98
C TRP A 156 10.30 12.47 -2.28
N ALA A 157 9.67 13.07 -1.26
CA ALA A 157 8.52 13.96 -1.46
C ALA A 157 8.85 15.24 -2.24
N LYS A 158 10.12 15.64 -2.30
CA LYS A 158 10.55 16.81 -3.08
C LYS A 158 10.55 16.56 -4.59
N HIS A 159 10.47 15.31 -5.01
CA HIS A 159 10.56 14.90 -6.41
C HIS A 159 9.20 14.46 -7.00
N ILE A 160 8.11 14.67 -6.26
CA ILE A 160 6.76 14.35 -6.71
C ILE A 160 5.89 15.62 -6.74
N ASP A 161 5.20 15.85 -7.84
CA ASP A 161 4.36 17.04 -8.04
C ASP A 161 2.89 16.80 -7.63
N ILE A 162 2.69 16.09 -6.51
CA ILE A 162 1.39 15.93 -5.86
C ILE A 162 1.57 16.07 -4.35
N PRO A 163 0.56 16.58 -3.62
CA PRO A 163 0.64 16.65 -2.18
C PRO A 163 0.66 15.26 -1.55
N VAL A 164 1.46 15.11 -0.52
CA VAL A 164 1.58 13.88 0.28
C VAL A 164 1.48 14.22 1.76
N HIS A 165 0.87 13.31 2.54
CA HIS A 165 0.78 13.46 3.98
C HIS A 165 2.05 12.95 4.66
N LEU A 166 2.76 13.80 5.38
CA LEU A 166 3.84 13.41 6.28
C LEU A 166 3.29 13.26 7.69
N LEU A 167 2.73 12.10 7.98
CA LEU A 167 2.17 11.75 9.29
C LEU A 167 3.09 10.81 10.05
N GLY A 168 3.00 10.85 11.38
CA GLY A 168 3.66 9.88 12.26
C GLY A 168 2.80 8.67 12.55
N ALA A 169 3.38 7.68 13.19
CA ALA A 169 2.71 6.44 13.54
C ALA A 169 1.43 6.66 14.38
N GLU A 170 1.51 7.51 15.39
CA GLU A 170 0.38 7.83 16.28
C GLU A 170 -0.71 8.64 15.58
N ASP A 171 -0.37 9.45 14.56
CA ASP A 171 -1.38 10.16 13.77
C ASP A 171 -2.25 9.16 13.00
N TYR A 172 -1.65 8.16 12.34
CA TYR A 172 -2.37 7.11 11.63
C TYR A 172 -3.24 6.26 12.59
N VAL A 173 -2.71 5.87 13.76
CA VAL A 173 -3.47 5.16 14.79
C VAL A 173 -4.69 5.98 15.23
N SER A 174 -4.52 7.28 15.44
CA SER A 174 -5.58 8.20 15.83
C SER A 174 -6.65 8.31 14.75
N ILE A 175 -6.25 8.38 13.46
CA ILE A 175 -7.19 8.44 12.35
C ILE A 175 -7.99 7.12 12.26
N LEU A 176 -7.36 5.96 12.37
CA LEU A 176 -8.06 4.68 12.38
C LEU A 176 -9.11 4.60 13.51
N LYS A 177 -8.72 4.99 14.72
CA LYS A 177 -9.66 4.97 15.87
C LYS A 177 -10.89 5.85 15.63
N ARG A 178 -10.71 7.09 15.16
CA ARG A 178 -11.86 7.97 14.86
C ARG A 178 -12.65 7.56 13.61
N SER A 179 -12.07 6.71 12.73
CA SER A 179 -12.78 6.09 11.61
C SER A 179 -13.58 4.84 11.98
N GLY A 180 -13.64 4.48 13.28
CA GLY A 180 -14.48 3.41 13.80
C GLY A 180 -13.78 2.09 14.09
N PHE A 181 -12.47 1.99 13.86
CA PHE A 181 -11.73 0.77 14.19
C PHE A 181 -11.68 0.54 15.71
N LYS A 182 -12.02 -0.66 16.15
CA LYS A 182 -12.05 -1.07 17.57
C LYS A 182 -10.65 -1.06 18.18
N THR A 183 -9.68 -1.59 17.44
CA THR A 183 -8.28 -1.53 17.81
C THR A 183 -7.46 -0.94 16.68
N ALA A 184 -6.42 -0.19 17.04
CA ALA A 184 -5.43 0.31 16.09
C ALA A 184 -4.06 0.31 16.77
N SER A 185 -3.06 -0.16 16.05
CA SER A 185 -1.68 -0.26 16.52
C SER A 185 -0.71 -0.03 15.38
N HIS A 186 0.57 0.12 15.72
CA HIS A 186 1.63 0.18 14.73
C HIS A 186 2.84 -0.66 15.14
N ARG A 187 3.67 -0.99 14.18
CA ARG A 187 4.98 -1.60 14.34
C ARG A 187 5.88 -1.23 13.17
N ARG A 188 7.14 -1.60 13.24
CA ARG A 188 8.09 -1.45 12.12
C ARG A 188 8.46 -2.79 11.54
N VAL A 189 8.73 -2.81 10.24
CA VAL A 189 9.27 -3.95 9.49
C VAL A 189 10.54 -3.49 8.79
N VAL A 190 11.63 -4.21 9.04
CA VAL A 190 12.96 -3.84 8.53
C VAL A 190 13.32 -4.70 7.33
N ASP A 191 13.82 -4.08 6.27
CA ASP A 191 14.48 -4.79 5.18
C ASP A 191 15.93 -5.06 5.54
N SER A 192 16.23 -6.30 5.92
CA SER A 192 17.56 -6.76 6.30
C SER A 192 18.38 -7.33 5.13
N THR A 193 17.86 -7.29 3.89
CA THR A 193 18.62 -7.75 2.72
C THR A 193 19.87 -6.89 2.53
N PRO A 194 21.05 -7.47 2.28
CA PRO A 194 22.25 -6.68 2.02
C PRO A 194 22.06 -5.74 0.82
N LEU A 195 22.61 -4.53 0.91
CA LEU A 195 22.73 -3.69 -0.28
C LEU A 195 23.68 -4.35 -1.30
N PRO A 196 23.42 -4.21 -2.60
CA PRO A 196 24.30 -4.73 -3.64
C PRO A 196 25.74 -4.24 -3.47
N GLU A 197 26.72 -5.07 -3.88
CA GLU A 197 28.13 -4.66 -3.84
C GLU A 197 28.42 -3.47 -4.77
N ASP A 198 27.75 -3.44 -5.92
CA ASP A 198 27.79 -2.37 -6.92
C ASP A 198 26.81 -1.22 -6.63
N TRP A 199 26.39 -1.06 -5.37
CA TRP A 199 25.48 0.00 -5.00
C TRP A 199 26.04 1.38 -5.39
N THR A 200 25.22 2.19 -6.03
CA THR A 200 25.54 3.56 -6.43
C THR A 200 24.58 4.54 -5.79
N ALA A 201 25.07 5.76 -5.53
CA ALA A 201 24.24 6.84 -5.04
C ALA A 201 23.09 7.15 -6.00
N THR A 202 21.93 7.46 -5.43
CA THR A 202 20.75 7.89 -6.18
C THR A 202 20.32 9.26 -5.63
N HIS A 203 19.43 9.94 -6.33
CA HIS A 203 18.83 11.17 -5.80
C HIS A 203 17.97 10.93 -4.54
N TRP A 204 17.53 9.69 -4.30
CA TRP A 204 16.80 9.29 -3.08
C TRP A 204 17.74 9.05 -1.90
N PHE A 205 18.90 8.48 -2.19
CA PHE A 205 19.92 8.14 -1.21
C PHE A 205 21.28 8.63 -1.72
N PRO A 206 21.69 9.83 -1.31
CA PRO A 206 22.97 10.41 -1.75
C PRO A 206 24.19 9.66 -1.19
N SER A 207 24.03 8.89 -0.11
CA SER A 207 25.08 8.05 0.46
C SER A 207 24.56 6.64 0.76
N ARG A 208 25.48 5.66 0.79
CA ARG A 208 25.18 4.29 1.20
C ARG A 208 24.73 4.24 2.67
N GLU A 209 25.29 5.12 3.49
CA GLU A 209 24.95 5.23 4.91
C GLU A 209 23.51 5.70 5.11
N ASP A 210 23.05 6.72 4.37
CA ASP A 210 21.65 7.17 4.44
C ASP A 210 20.68 6.09 4.00
N HIS A 211 21.02 5.30 2.98
CA HIS A 211 20.20 4.16 2.57
C HIS A 211 20.14 3.08 3.67
N LEU A 212 21.26 2.78 4.34
CA LEU A 212 21.28 1.83 5.45
C LEU A 212 20.48 2.35 6.65
N ARG A 213 20.58 3.64 6.97
CA ARG A 213 19.77 4.28 8.03
C ARG A 213 18.29 4.25 7.70
N PHE A 214 17.91 4.59 6.46
CA PHE A 214 16.52 4.47 5.99
C PHE A 214 15.96 3.07 6.22
N ARG A 215 16.73 2.02 5.85
CA ARG A 215 16.34 0.63 6.05
C ARG A 215 16.28 0.24 7.52
N ALA A 216 17.24 0.71 8.34
CA ALA A 216 17.29 0.43 9.78
C ALA A 216 16.09 1.03 10.52
N GLU A 217 15.62 2.22 10.12
CA GLU A 217 14.35 2.78 10.63
C GLU A 217 13.15 1.91 10.25
N GLY A 218 13.22 1.24 9.12
CA GLY A 218 12.20 0.33 8.63
C GLY A 218 10.98 1.03 8.06
N SER A 219 10.09 0.24 7.49
CA SER A 219 8.76 0.67 7.06
C SER A 219 7.78 0.59 8.22
N LEU A 220 6.94 1.59 8.34
CA LEU A 220 5.85 1.62 9.32
C LEU A 220 4.71 0.72 8.83
N VAL A 221 4.27 -0.18 9.68
CA VAL A 221 3.03 -0.94 9.51
C VAL A 221 2.01 -0.41 10.49
N VAL A 222 0.89 0.09 9.98
CA VAL A 222 -0.27 0.46 10.79
C VAL A 222 -1.35 -0.58 10.59
N THR A 223 -1.97 -1.03 11.66
CA THR A 223 -3.01 -2.06 11.64
C THR A 223 -4.25 -1.58 12.36
N GLY A 224 -5.42 -1.77 11.75
CA GLY A 224 -6.73 -1.54 12.36
C GLY A 224 -7.59 -2.80 12.32
N GLU A 225 -8.31 -3.10 13.40
CA GLU A 225 -9.31 -4.18 13.47
C GLU A 225 -10.70 -3.57 13.69
N LYS A 226 -11.68 -4.00 12.87
CA LYS A 226 -13.08 -3.58 12.94
C LYS A 226 -13.85 -4.23 14.05
#